data_f06cda07b7fe530321da6624d3092831
#
_entry.id   f06cda07b7fe530321da6624d3092831
#
_cell.length_a   1.000
_cell.length_b   1.000
_cell.length_c   1.000
_cell.angle_alpha   90.00
_cell.angle_beta   90.00
_cell.angle_gamma   90.00
#
_symmetry.space_group_name_H-M   'P 1'
#
loop_
_entity.id
_entity.type
_entity.pdbx_description
1 polymer ?
#
loop_
_entity_poly.entity_id
_entity_poly.type
_entity_poly.pdbx_seq_one_letter_code
_entity_poly.pdbx_strand_id
1 'polypeptide(L)'
;QMEGRSATAYSAARDTAARLPVEMLRAMPGYDGWLAYPVWTLVRFGRWQGVLAEPLPLAEFAYATAVSHVARAIAQARLGNLEEAGRESAEAERNFALLPAESFQGFNPVTALATIARSLSAAEAARARGDWDAAAAKLTEAVTVEDGLRYNEPSDWYFPVRHVLGPLLLEAGRNEAAEALFRADLERNPENGWALT
;
A
#
# COMPACT_ATOMS: atom_id res chain seq x y z
N GLN A 1 12.36 4.00 -6.44
CA GLN A 1 11.80 4.31 -5.11
C GLN A 1 12.88 4.28 -4.02
N MET A 2 13.74 3.27 -4.00
CA MET A 2 14.75 3.07 -2.95
C MET A 2 15.78 4.19 -2.84
N GLU A 3 16.06 4.93 -3.92
CA GLU A 3 16.97 6.07 -3.93
C GLU A 3 16.34 7.41 -3.49
N GLY A 4 15.11 7.43 -3.03
CA GLY A 4 14.40 8.64 -2.59
C GLY A 4 13.98 9.61 -3.72
N ARG A 5 14.22 9.29 -5.00
CA ARG A 5 13.91 10.15 -6.15
C ARG A 5 12.44 10.01 -6.58
N SER A 6 11.55 10.77 -5.92
CA SER A 6 10.10 10.65 -6.09
C SER A 6 9.61 10.91 -7.52
N ALA A 7 10.09 11.96 -8.19
CA ALA A 7 9.67 12.30 -9.55
C ALA A 7 10.05 11.21 -10.56
N THR A 8 11.30 10.72 -10.50
CA THR A 8 11.79 9.63 -11.37
C THR A 8 11.02 8.34 -11.11
N ALA A 9 10.79 7.99 -9.83
CA ALA A 9 10.04 6.78 -9.46
C ALA A 9 8.60 6.83 -9.98
N TYR A 10 7.94 7.97 -9.83
CA TYR A 10 6.57 8.15 -10.31
C TYR A 10 6.47 8.12 -11.84
N SER A 11 7.39 8.81 -12.55
CA SER A 11 7.43 8.75 -14.03
C SER A 11 7.60 7.30 -14.50
N ALA A 12 8.56 6.57 -13.93
CA ALA A 12 8.80 5.17 -14.29
C ALA A 12 7.57 4.28 -14.01
N ALA A 13 6.88 4.49 -12.88
CA ALA A 13 5.67 3.76 -12.55
C ALA A 13 4.54 4.02 -13.56
N ARG A 14 4.34 5.29 -13.95
CA ARG A 14 3.37 5.66 -14.98
C ARG A 14 3.71 5.08 -16.34
N ASP A 15 4.97 5.18 -16.74
CA ASP A 15 5.45 4.63 -18.03
C ASP A 15 5.25 3.11 -18.09
N THR A 16 5.48 2.42 -16.96
CA THR A 16 5.24 0.99 -16.85
C THR A 16 3.74 0.68 -16.98
N ALA A 17 2.89 1.33 -16.19
CA ALA A 17 1.45 1.11 -16.25
C ALA A 17 0.86 1.42 -17.64
N ALA A 18 1.31 2.49 -18.28
CA ALA A 18 0.84 2.89 -19.62
C ALA A 18 1.25 1.92 -20.74
N ARG A 19 2.31 1.15 -20.54
CA ARG A 19 2.80 0.16 -21.53
C ARG A 19 2.20 -1.23 -21.37
N LEU A 20 1.46 -1.47 -20.29
CA LEU A 20 0.79 -2.76 -20.09
C LEU A 20 -0.35 -2.91 -21.09
N PRO A 21 -0.32 -3.92 -21.97
CA PRO A 21 -1.42 -4.15 -22.89
C PRO A 21 -2.67 -4.59 -22.13
N VAL A 22 -3.76 -3.84 -22.27
CA VAL A 22 -5.04 -4.13 -21.59
C VAL A 22 -5.51 -5.55 -21.90
N GLU A 23 -5.36 -5.99 -23.14
CA GLU A 23 -5.75 -7.35 -23.55
C GLU A 23 -4.92 -8.44 -22.84
N MET A 24 -3.64 -8.17 -22.56
CA MET A 24 -2.81 -9.08 -21.78
C MET A 24 -3.33 -9.19 -20.34
N LEU A 25 -3.67 -8.07 -19.71
CA LEU A 25 -4.21 -8.07 -18.34
C LEU A 25 -5.57 -8.79 -18.27
N ARG A 26 -6.40 -8.65 -19.30
CA ARG A 26 -7.67 -9.42 -19.42
C ARG A 26 -7.42 -10.92 -19.54
N ALA A 27 -6.41 -11.31 -20.31
CA ALA A 27 -6.05 -12.72 -20.52
C ALA A 27 -5.30 -13.34 -19.34
N MET A 28 -4.68 -12.53 -18.49
CA MET A 28 -3.86 -12.96 -17.35
C MET A 28 -4.38 -12.36 -16.03
N PRO A 29 -5.48 -12.90 -15.47
CA PRO A 29 -5.97 -12.46 -14.15
C PRO A 29 -4.86 -12.58 -13.10
N GLY A 30 -4.80 -11.59 -12.20
CA GLY A 30 -3.80 -11.57 -11.14
C GLY A 30 -2.53 -10.76 -11.45
N TYR A 31 -2.55 -9.94 -12.52
CA TYR A 31 -1.47 -9.01 -12.84
C TYR A 31 -1.93 -7.55 -12.93
N ASP A 32 -3.21 -7.29 -12.72
CA ASP A 32 -3.78 -5.94 -12.79
C ASP A 32 -3.26 -5.00 -11.69
N GLY A 33 -2.75 -5.51 -10.58
CA GLY A 33 -2.10 -4.71 -9.52
C GLY A 33 -0.97 -3.81 -10.00
N TRP A 34 -0.36 -4.12 -11.13
CA TRP A 34 0.66 -3.28 -11.75
C TRP A 34 0.11 -1.92 -12.20
N LEU A 35 -1.19 -1.82 -12.48
CA LEU A 35 -1.85 -0.56 -12.82
C LEU A 35 -1.91 0.41 -11.64
N ALA A 36 -1.79 -0.07 -10.42
CA ALA A 36 -1.81 0.76 -9.21
C ALA A 36 -0.42 1.23 -8.75
N TYR A 37 0.68 0.81 -9.38
CA TYR A 37 2.03 1.27 -9.03
C TYR A 37 2.19 2.80 -9.02
N PRO A 38 1.60 3.57 -9.97
CA PRO A 38 1.69 5.03 -9.93
C PRO A 38 1.13 5.62 -8.63
N VAL A 39 -0.09 5.25 -8.25
CA VAL A 39 -0.74 5.78 -7.04
C VAL A 39 0.00 5.34 -5.77
N TRP A 40 0.47 4.09 -5.69
CA TRP A 40 1.23 3.61 -4.53
C TRP A 40 2.63 4.20 -4.45
N THR A 41 3.24 4.58 -5.57
CA THR A 41 4.47 5.38 -5.57
C THR A 41 4.22 6.75 -4.94
N LEU A 42 3.09 7.40 -5.23
CA LEU A 42 2.72 8.67 -4.61
C LEU A 42 2.45 8.53 -3.11
N VAL A 43 1.79 7.44 -2.68
CA VAL A 43 1.61 7.10 -1.26
C VAL A 43 2.97 6.98 -0.56
N ARG A 44 3.90 6.22 -1.12
CA ARG A 44 5.26 6.03 -0.58
C ARG A 44 5.96 7.34 -0.26
N PHE A 45 5.77 8.35 -1.11
CA PHE A 45 6.42 9.66 -0.96
C PHE A 45 5.51 10.73 -0.30
N GLY A 46 4.37 10.36 0.27
CA GLY A 46 3.48 11.28 0.96
C GLY A 46 2.87 12.37 0.06
N ARG A 47 2.71 12.09 -1.24
CA ARG A 47 2.18 13.06 -2.22
C ARG A 47 0.67 12.99 -2.29
N TRP A 48 0.00 13.32 -1.18
CA TRP A 48 -1.42 13.06 -0.97
C TRP A 48 -2.34 13.69 -2.02
N GLN A 49 -2.13 14.95 -2.40
CA GLN A 49 -2.89 15.59 -3.50
C GLN A 49 -2.65 14.87 -4.83
N GLY A 50 -1.43 14.39 -5.06
CA GLY A 50 -1.12 13.58 -6.23
C GLY A 50 -1.87 12.27 -6.25
N VAL A 51 -1.98 11.58 -5.09
CA VAL A 51 -2.77 10.35 -4.95
C VAL A 51 -4.23 10.58 -5.35
N LEU A 52 -4.83 11.69 -4.89
CA LEU A 52 -6.22 12.02 -5.21
C LEU A 52 -6.42 12.44 -6.67
N ALA A 53 -5.39 13.01 -7.30
CA ALA A 53 -5.40 13.40 -8.71
C ALA A 53 -5.08 12.26 -9.68
N GLU A 54 -4.50 11.14 -9.18
CA GLU A 54 -4.17 9.99 -10.05
C GLU A 54 -5.45 9.34 -10.55
N PRO A 55 -5.58 9.10 -11.87
CA PRO A 55 -6.75 8.42 -12.42
C PRO A 55 -6.89 7.01 -11.85
N LEU A 56 -8.13 6.59 -11.61
CA LEU A 56 -8.43 5.21 -11.26
C LEU A 56 -8.19 4.29 -12.47
N PRO A 57 -7.77 3.04 -12.24
CA PRO A 57 -7.76 2.01 -13.28
C PRO A 57 -9.16 1.81 -13.89
N LEU A 58 -9.24 1.11 -15.04
CA LEU A 58 -10.51 0.70 -15.60
C LEU A 58 -11.25 -0.21 -14.61
N ALA A 59 -12.56 0.00 -14.45
CA ALA A 59 -13.39 -0.69 -13.46
C ALA A 59 -13.38 -2.22 -13.59
N GLU A 60 -13.06 -2.76 -14.75
CA GLU A 60 -12.90 -4.20 -14.97
C GLU A 60 -11.71 -4.80 -14.21
N PHE A 61 -10.71 -3.99 -13.82
CA PHE A 61 -9.55 -4.40 -13.04
C PHE A 61 -9.82 -4.19 -11.54
N ALA A 62 -10.63 -5.08 -10.99
CA ALA A 62 -11.18 -4.94 -9.65
C ALA A 62 -10.11 -4.84 -8.55
N TYR A 63 -9.02 -5.63 -8.63
CA TYR A 63 -7.94 -5.54 -7.64
C TYR A 63 -7.22 -4.18 -7.70
N ALA A 64 -6.79 -3.77 -8.90
CA ALA A 64 -6.12 -2.48 -9.07
C ALA A 64 -7.01 -1.30 -8.63
N THR A 65 -8.31 -1.36 -8.93
CA THR A 65 -9.28 -0.35 -8.52
C THR A 65 -9.46 -0.35 -7.01
N ALA A 66 -9.59 -1.52 -6.37
CA ALA A 66 -9.70 -1.65 -4.92
C ALA A 66 -8.52 -1.03 -4.18
N VAL A 67 -7.29 -1.42 -4.55
CA VAL A 67 -6.08 -0.89 -3.90
C VAL A 67 -5.83 0.57 -4.21
N SER A 68 -6.32 1.09 -5.34
CA SER A 68 -6.28 2.53 -5.64
C SER A 68 -7.24 3.33 -4.76
N HIS A 69 -8.42 2.80 -4.45
CA HIS A 69 -9.32 3.38 -3.46
C HIS A 69 -8.73 3.34 -2.05
N VAL A 70 -8.03 2.26 -1.67
CA VAL A 70 -7.28 2.24 -0.40
C VAL A 70 -6.23 3.35 -0.35
N ALA A 71 -5.45 3.55 -1.42
CA ALA A 71 -4.48 4.64 -1.49
C ALA A 71 -5.13 6.02 -1.30
N ARG A 72 -6.30 6.24 -1.91
CA ARG A 72 -7.11 7.46 -1.73
C ARG A 72 -7.64 7.60 -0.31
N ALA A 73 -8.11 6.51 0.32
CA ALA A 73 -8.53 6.51 1.72
C ALA A 73 -7.39 6.94 2.65
N ILE A 74 -6.19 6.41 2.44
CA ILE A 74 -4.97 6.81 3.15
C ILE A 74 -4.71 8.32 2.95
N ALA A 75 -4.74 8.80 1.70
CA ALA A 75 -4.50 10.21 1.40
C ALA A 75 -5.53 11.14 2.06
N GLN A 76 -6.82 10.77 2.04
CA GLN A 76 -7.88 11.52 2.70
C GLN A 76 -7.68 11.56 4.22
N ALA A 77 -7.35 10.43 4.85
CA ALA A 77 -7.04 10.37 6.28
C ALA A 77 -5.84 11.25 6.65
N ARG A 78 -4.77 11.23 5.84
CA ARG A 78 -3.57 12.08 6.01
C ARG A 78 -3.84 13.57 5.84
N LEU A 79 -4.87 13.93 5.06
CA LEU A 79 -5.35 15.31 4.89
C LEU A 79 -6.41 15.72 5.92
N GLY A 80 -6.79 14.83 6.84
CA GLY A 80 -7.80 15.09 7.88
C GLY A 80 -9.25 14.88 7.43
N ASN A 81 -9.49 14.41 6.22
CA ASN A 81 -10.82 14.23 5.63
C ASN A 81 -11.36 12.82 5.93
N LEU A 82 -11.66 12.53 7.21
CA LEU A 82 -12.02 11.17 7.67
C LEU A 82 -13.32 10.64 7.05
N GLU A 83 -14.28 11.48 6.73
CA GLU A 83 -15.52 11.06 6.07
C GLU A 83 -15.23 10.55 4.65
N GLU A 84 -14.43 11.30 3.88
CA GLU A 84 -14.02 10.89 2.54
C GLU A 84 -13.13 9.64 2.58
N ALA A 85 -12.24 9.52 3.60
CA ALA A 85 -11.47 8.30 3.81
C ALA A 85 -12.38 7.08 4.01
N GLY A 86 -13.47 7.23 4.76
CA GLY A 86 -14.47 6.18 4.92
C GLY A 86 -15.20 5.81 3.62
N ARG A 87 -15.54 6.81 2.79
CA ARG A 87 -16.16 6.58 1.47
C ARG A 87 -15.22 5.81 0.53
N GLU A 88 -13.97 6.22 0.46
CA GLU A 88 -12.94 5.53 -0.36
C GLU A 88 -12.69 4.11 0.15
N SER A 89 -12.66 3.88 1.47
CA SER A 89 -12.55 2.53 2.04
C SER A 89 -13.74 1.65 1.66
N ALA A 90 -14.97 2.20 1.65
CA ALA A 90 -16.15 1.46 1.23
C ALA A 90 -16.12 1.12 -0.27
N GLU A 91 -15.58 1.99 -1.13
CA GLU A 91 -15.38 1.69 -2.54
C GLU A 91 -14.34 0.57 -2.73
N ALA A 92 -13.25 0.59 -1.94
CA ALA A 92 -12.27 -0.49 -1.95
C ALA A 92 -12.93 -1.84 -1.63
N GLU A 93 -13.77 -1.90 -0.57
CA GLU A 93 -14.47 -3.13 -0.19
C GLU A 93 -15.42 -3.63 -1.29
N ARG A 94 -16.14 -2.73 -1.96
CA ARG A 94 -17.00 -3.11 -3.09
C ARG A 94 -16.20 -3.78 -4.21
N ASN A 95 -15.02 -3.26 -4.53
CA ASN A 95 -14.16 -3.82 -5.56
C ASN A 95 -13.50 -5.13 -5.12
N PHE A 96 -13.04 -5.24 -3.86
CA PHE A 96 -12.53 -6.52 -3.33
C PHE A 96 -13.61 -7.62 -3.35
N ALA A 97 -14.87 -7.28 -3.11
CA ALA A 97 -15.98 -8.22 -3.12
C ALA A 97 -16.30 -8.77 -4.54
N LEU A 98 -15.81 -8.14 -5.60
CA LEU A 98 -15.95 -8.65 -6.97
C LEU A 98 -14.96 -9.78 -7.29
N LEU A 99 -13.93 -9.94 -6.48
CA LEU A 99 -12.87 -10.93 -6.73
C LEU A 99 -13.26 -12.29 -6.14
N PRO A 100 -13.10 -13.40 -6.88
CA PRO A 100 -13.25 -14.73 -6.33
C PRO A 100 -12.33 -14.95 -5.14
N ALA A 101 -12.75 -15.74 -4.16
CA ALA A 101 -12.01 -15.99 -2.92
C ALA A 101 -10.62 -16.61 -3.16
N GLU A 102 -10.49 -17.38 -4.23
CA GLU A 102 -9.27 -18.06 -4.67
C GLU A 102 -8.38 -17.21 -5.58
N SER A 103 -8.71 -15.92 -5.77
CA SER A 103 -7.92 -15.04 -6.64
C SER A 103 -6.51 -14.81 -6.10
N PHE A 104 -5.57 -14.72 -7.02
CA PHE A 104 -4.18 -14.39 -6.76
C PHE A 104 -3.80 -13.08 -7.44
N GLN A 105 -2.85 -12.37 -6.83
CA GLN A 105 -2.10 -11.29 -7.44
C GLN A 105 -0.63 -11.71 -7.41
N GLY A 106 -0.02 -11.89 -8.60
CA GLY A 106 1.28 -12.53 -8.67
C GLY A 106 1.25 -13.94 -8.07
N PHE A 107 2.03 -14.18 -7.02
CA PHE A 107 2.11 -15.48 -6.33
C PHE A 107 1.35 -15.52 -5.00
N ASN A 108 0.69 -14.44 -4.62
CA ASN A 108 0.05 -14.31 -3.32
C ASN A 108 -1.47 -14.21 -3.41
N PRO A 109 -2.21 -14.81 -2.46
CA PRO A 109 -3.67 -14.70 -2.41
C PRO A 109 -4.09 -13.24 -2.29
N VAL A 110 -5.09 -12.83 -3.08
CA VAL A 110 -5.67 -11.48 -2.99
C VAL A 110 -6.19 -11.20 -1.58
N THR A 111 -6.69 -12.20 -0.86
CA THR A 111 -7.16 -12.06 0.52
C THR A 111 -6.05 -11.58 1.47
N ALA A 112 -4.82 -12.06 1.31
CA ALA A 112 -3.68 -11.60 2.10
C ALA A 112 -3.32 -10.15 1.76
N LEU A 113 -3.21 -9.81 0.48
CA LEU A 113 -2.89 -8.45 0.03
C LEU A 113 -4.00 -7.45 0.40
N ALA A 114 -5.28 -7.85 0.31
CA ALA A 114 -6.41 -7.05 0.76
C ALA A 114 -6.37 -6.81 2.28
N THR A 115 -5.93 -7.79 3.08
CA THR A 115 -5.73 -7.60 4.52
C THR A 115 -4.67 -6.54 4.80
N ILE A 116 -3.53 -6.58 4.11
CA ILE A 116 -2.51 -5.53 4.22
C ILE A 116 -3.10 -4.17 3.86
N ALA A 117 -3.80 -4.07 2.73
CA ALA A 117 -4.42 -2.84 2.25
C ALA A 117 -5.41 -2.25 3.27
N ARG A 118 -6.32 -3.07 3.80
CA ARG A 118 -7.30 -2.69 4.82
C ARG A 118 -6.63 -2.21 6.10
N SER A 119 -5.62 -2.94 6.55
CA SER A 119 -4.90 -2.60 7.79
C SER A 119 -4.15 -1.28 7.66
N LEU A 120 -3.56 -0.97 6.50
CA LEU A 120 -2.94 0.32 6.22
C LEU A 120 -3.96 1.47 6.26
N SER A 121 -5.10 1.33 5.58
CA SER A 121 -6.16 2.35 5.59
C SER A 121 -6.73 2.57 7.00
N ALA A 122 -7.01 1.49 7.73
CA ALA A 122 -7.51 1.57 9.10
C ALA A 122 -6.50 2.22 10.05
N ALA A 123 -5.22 1.92 9.88
CA ALA A 123 -4.14 2.51 10.68
C ALA A 123 -4.04 4.03 10.45
N GLU A 124 -4.11 4.50 9.21
CA GLU A 124 -4.05 5.93 8.90
C GLU A 124 -5.32 6.66 9.40
N ALA A 125 -6.47 6.02 9.34
CA ALA A 125 -7.69 6.57 9.93
C ALA A 125 -7.60 6.64 11.47
N ALA A 126 -7.03 5.65 12.14
CA ALA A 126 -6.78 5.67 13.59
C ALA A 126 -5.76 6.75 13.97
N ARG A 127 -4.65 6.85 13.23
CA ARG A 127 -3.63 7.89 13.38
C ARG A 127 -4.23 9.29 13.27
N ALA A 128 -5.10 9.53 12.29
CA ALA A 128 -5.76 10.82 12.10
C ALA A 128 -6.70 11.21 13.27
N ARG A 129 -7.16 10.22 14.04
CA ARG A 129 -7.92 10.43 15.29
C ARG A 129 -7.04 10.54 16.54
N GLY A 130 -5.71 10.40 16.40
CA GLY A 130 -4.78 10.36 17.53
C GLY A 130 -4.76 9.01 18.29
N ASP A 131 -5.39 7.98 17.75
CA ASP A 131 -5.39 6.64 18.34
C ASP A 131 -4.17 5.84 17.87
N TRP A 132 -3.04 6.16 18.49
CA TRP A 132 -1.73 5.57 18.14
C TRP A 132 -1.65 4.08 18.43
N ASP A 133 -2.36 3.60 19.45
CA ASP A 133 -2.38 2.17 19.81
C ASP A 133 -3.12 1.36 18.75
N ALA A 134 -4.30 1.80 18.35
CA ALA A 134 -5.05 1.15 17.28
C ALA A 134 -4.30 1.21 15.94
N ALA A 135 -3.66 2.35 15.63
CA ALA A 135 -2.87 2.48 14.41
C ALA A 135 -1.69 1.50 14.39
N ALA A 136 -0.91 1.42 15.49
CA ALA A 136 0.22 0.49 15.59
C ALA A 136 -0.23 -0.97 15.54
N ALA A 137 -1.35 -1.33 16.19
CA ALA A 137 -1.90 -2.67 16.15
C ALA A 137 -2.27 -3.10 14.72
N LYS A 138 -2.93 -2.21 13.95
CA LYS A 138 -3.27 -2.47 12.55
C LYS A 138 -2.05 -2.65 11.65
N LEU A 139 -1.01 -1.84 11.81
CA LEU A 139 0.22 -2.01 11.04
C LEU A 139 1.00 -3.26 11.43
N THR A 140 0.95 -3.67 12.70
CA THR A 140 1.55 -4.93 13.16
C THR A 140 0.85 -6.14 12.55
N GLU A 141 -0.49 -6.10 12.46
CA GLU A 141 -1.27 -7.10 11.72
C GLU A 141 -0.81 -7.18 10.26
N ALA A 142 -0.69 -6.04 9.57
CA ALA A 142 -0.22 -5.97 8.19
C ALA A 142 1.20 -6.52 8.01
N VAL A 143 2.13 -6.20 8.92
CA VAL A 143 3.50 -6.75 8.92
C VAL A 143 3.47 -8.28 9.05
N THR A 144 2.63 -8.82 9.95
CA THR A 144 2.51 -10.28 10.14
C THR A 144 2.02 -10.97 8.87
N VAL A 145 1.05 -10.37 8.18
CA VAL A 145 0.55 -10.92 6.91
C VAL A 145 1.61 -10.80 5.81
N GLU A 146 2.30 -9.64 5.71
CA GLU A 146 3.38 -9.42 4.73
C GLU A 146 4.51 -10.43 4.91
N ASP A 147 4.89 -10.74 6.15
CA ASP A 147 5.93 -11.73 6.47
C ASP A 147 5.59 -13.15 6.02
N GLY A 148 4.31 -13.46 5.89
CA GLY A 148 3.81 -14.73 5.38
C GLY A 148 3.65 -14.81 3.86
N LEU A 149 3.88 -13.71 3.14
CA LEU A 149 3.78 -13.72 1.68
C LEU A 149 4.89 -14.56 1.05
N ARG A 150 4.56 -15.20 -0.06
CA ARG A 150 5.55 -15.86 -0.91
C ARG A 150 6.43 -14.81 -1.58
N TYR A 151 7.73 -15.09 -1.64
CA TYR A 151 8.68 -14.23 -2.34
C TYR A 151 8.31 -14.08 -3.82
N ASN A 152 8.39 -12.83 -4.30
CA ASN A 152 8.25 -12.46 -5.70
C ASN A 152 9.10 -11.21 -6.01
N GLU A 153 9.57 -11.08 -7.23
CA GLU A 153 10.26 -9.89 -7.73
C GLU A 153 9.61 -9.39 -9.03
N PRO A 154 9.08 -8.16 -9.02
CA PRO A 154 8.94 -7.29 -7.85
C PRO A 154 7.96 -7.88 -6.84
N SER A 155 8.07 -7.46 -5.57
CA SER A 155 7.14 -7.86 -4.51
C SER A 155 5.68 -7.59 -4.91
N ASP A 156 4.77 -8.50 -4.57
CA ASP A 156 3.34 -8.36 -4.86
C ASP A 156 2.68 -7.26 -4.02
N TRP A 157 3.33 -6.82 -2.91
CA TRP A 157 2.97 -5.60 -2.21
C TRP A 157 3.94 -4.47 -2.55
N TYR A 158 3.46 -3.24 -2.64
CA TYR A 158 4.13 -2.10 -3.27
C TYR A 158 5.38 -1.60 -2.54
N PHE A 159 5.47 -1.76 -1.22
CA PHE A 159 6.62 -1.42 -0.38
C PHE A 159 6.49 -2.04 1.01
N PRO A 160 7.58 -2.27 1.76
CA PRO A 160 7.52 -2.91 3.07
C PRO A 160 6.63 -2.14 4.05
N VAL A 161 5.70 -2.85 4.71
CA VAL A 161 4.77 -2.27 5.71
C VAL A 161 5.55 -1.71 6.91
N ARG A 162 6.70 -2.32 7.23
CA ARG A 162 7.60 -1.80 8.28
C ARG A 162 8.01 -0.36 8.07
N HIS A 163 8.08 0.11 6.82
CA HIS A 163 8.38 1.50 6.49
C HIS A 163 7.21 2.47 6.73
N VAL A 164 6.04 1.95 7.08
CA VAL A 164 4.89 2.74 7.56
C VAL A 164 4.79 2.65 9.07
N LEU A 165 4.99 1.46 9.64
CA LEU A 165 4.92 1.24 11.09
C LEU A 165 6.04 1.97 11.85
N GLY A 166 7.28 1.94 11.34
CA GLY A 166 8.41 2.60 12.00
C GLY A 166 8.20 4.10 12.22
N PRO A 167 7.90 4.89 11.17
CA PRO A 167 7.57 6.32 11.32
C PRO A 167 6.37 6.57 12.24
N LEU A 168 5.33 5.73 12.20
CA LEU A 168 4.19 5.86 13.11
C LEU A 168 4.61 5.67 14.57
N LEU A 169 5.48 4.70 14.86
CA LEU A 169 6.02 4.48 16.21
C LEU A 169 6.86 5.67 16.69
N LEU A 170 7.67 6.28 15.80
CA LEU A 170 8.44 7.50 16.11
C LEU A 170 7.51 8.67 16.42
N GLU A 171 6.48 8.91 15.62
CA GLU A 171 5.49 9.96 15.87
C GLU A 171 4.72 9.74 17.19
N ALA A 172 4.51 8.48 17.58
CA ALA A 172 3.90 8.10 18.85
C ALA A 172 4.88 8.16 20.05
N GLY A 173 6.14 8.55 19.84
CA GLY A 173 7.17 8.61 20.88
C GLY A 173 7.72 7.23 21.30
N ARG A 174 7.46 6.17 20.53
CA ARG A 174 7.86 4.79 20.84
C ARG A 174 9.20 4.45 20.16
N ASN A 175 10.23 5.21 20.50
CA ASN A 175 11.54 5.19 19.82
C ASN A 175 12.22 3.81 19.85
N GLU A 176 12.22 3.13 21.01
CA GLU A 176 12.82 1.80 21.15
C GLU A 176 12.12 0.74 20.28
N ALA A 177 10.78 0.80 20.19
CA ALA A 177 10.02 -0.10 19.34
C ALA A 177 10.29 0.18 17.84
N ALA A 178 10.42 1.44 17.45
CA ALA A 178 10.77 1.83 16.08
C ALA A 178 12.18 1.35 15.72
N GLU A 179 13.17 1.53 16.60
CA GLU A 179 14.54 1.05 16.39
C GLU A 179 14.57 -0.48 16.21
N ALA A 180 13.90 -1.22 17.10
CA ALA A 180 13.83 -2.68 17.00
C ALA A 180 13.20 -3.14 15.67
N LEU A 181 12.14 -2.45 15.23
CA LEU A 181 11.47 -2.72 13.95
C LEU A 181 12.40 -2.49 12.75
N PHE A 182 13.12 -1.36 12.72
CA PHE A 182 14.06 -1.06 11.62
C PHE A 182 15.24 -2.01 11.60
N ARG A 183 15.75 -2.43 12.76
CA ARG A 183 16.80 -3.47 12.83
C ARG A 183 16.31 -4.80 12.24
N ALA A 184 15.08 -5.23 12.57
CA ALA A 184 14.47 -6.42 12.00
C ALA A 184 14.24 -6.30 10.48
N ASP A 185 13.92 -5.09 9.97
CA ASP A 185 13.82 -4.86 8.53
C ASP A 185 15.19 -5.01 7.84
N LEU A 186 16.26 -4.47 8.43
CA LEU A 186 17.62 -4.56 7.90
C LEU A 186 18.19 -5.99 7.88
N GLU A 187 17.74 -6.88 8.76
CA GLU A 187 18.07 -8.30 8.70
C GLU A 187 17.50 -8.98 7.45
N ARG A 188 16.30 -8.54 7.00
CA ARG A 188 15.63 -9.06 5.80
C ARG A 188 16.05 -8.34 4.52
N ASN A 189 16.26 -7.04 4.62
CA ASN A 189 16.57 -6.13 3.52
C ASN A 189 17.86 -5.37 3.83
N PRO A 190 19.03 -6.03 3.75
CA PRO A 190 20.31 -5.38 4.02
C PRO A 190 20.49 -4.10 3.19
N GLU A 191 21.09 -3.08 3.80
CA GLU A 191 21.37 -1.78 3.16
C GLU A 191 20.11 -0.99 2.70
N ASN A 192 18.92 -1.32 3.22
CA ASN A 192 17.71 -0.58 2.92
C ASN A 192 17.79 0.86 3.48
N GLY A 193 17.97 1.85 2.60
CA GLY A 193 18.13 3.26 2.97
C GLY A 193 16.96 3.83 3.76
N TRP A 194 15.74 3.31 3.61
CA TRP A 194 14.56 3.74 4.36
C TRP A 194 14.56 3.30 5.83
N ALA A 195 15.27 2.21 6.14
CA ALA A 195 15.43 1.74 7.51
C ALA A 195 16.69 2.29 8.20
N LEU A 196 17.60 2.92 7.42
CA LEU A 196 18.85 3.51 7.91
C LEU A 196 18.70 5.00 8.29
N THR A 197 17.63 5.67 7.89
CA THR A 197 17.38 7.11 8.12
C THR A 197 16.40 7.33 9.26
#